data_842c6b494cdc3e0098b3eb42a3176877
#
_entry.id   842c6b494cdc3e0098b3eb42a3176877
#
_cell.length_a   1.000
_cell.length_b   1.000
_cell.length_c   1.000
_cell.angle_alpha   90.00
_cell.angle_beta   90.00
_cell.angle_gamma   90.00
#
_symmetry.space_group_name_H-M   'P 1'
#
loop_
_entity.id
_entity.type
_entity.pdbx_description
1 polymer ?
#
loop_
_entity_poly.entity_id
_entity_poly.type
_entity_poly.pdbx_seq_one_letter_code
_entity_poly.pdbx_strand_id
1 'polypeptide(L)'
;LYVSLEPCSHYGRTPPCADLIVTKGVKRVVVGCIDPFARVSGRGIQRLRDAGIEVRVGVLERECRWLNRRFITMHTHHRPYIILKWAQTADGFLDDHYQPTMISKAMTQMASHRLRAESDAILVGRVTAERDKPQLNVRHWVGPAPERIVLSHSTTIDAILERLYTEQRQSLIVEGGASTLKSF
;
A
#
# COMPACT_ATOMS: atom_id res chain seq x y z
N LEU A 1 -5.54 -13.79 -21.77
CA LEU A 1 -5.71 -13.15 -20.47
C LEU A 1 -4.42 -12.45 -20.08
N TYR A 2 -4.51 -11.23 -19.53
CA TYR A 2 -3.39 -10.48 -18.97
C TYR A 2 -3.65 -10.26 -17.48
N VAL A 3 -2.63 -10.49 -16.65
CA VAL A 3 -2.70 -10.31 -15.19
C VAL A 3 -1.41 -9.66 -14.69
N SER A 4 -1.53 -8.71 -13.75
CA SER A 4 -0.38 -8.04 -13.18
C SER A 4 0.38 -8.90 -12.17
N LEU A 5 -0.31 -9.86 -11.53
CA LEU A 5 0.24 -10.76 -10.52
C LEU A 5 -0.12 -12.20 -10.90
N GLU A 6 0.72 -13.16 -10.52
CA GLU A 6 0.50 -14.59 -10.70
C GLU A 6 -0.89 -15.02 -10.17
N PRO A 7 -1.69 -15.78 -10.95
CA PRO A 7 -2.95 -16.34 -10.46
C PRO A 7 -2.74 -17.30 -9.30
N CYS A 8 -3.49 -17.10 -8.22
CA CYS A 8 -3.40 -17.96 -7.04
C CYS A 8 -3.75 -19.42 -7.35
N SER A 9 -3.07 -20.36 -6.64
CA SER A 9 -3.22 -21.81 -6.79
C SER A 9 -3.73 -22.49 -5.53
N HIS A 10 -4.02 -21.75 -4.47
CA HIS A 10 -4.51 -22.27 -3.21
C HIS A 10 -5.95 -21.86 -2.93
N TYR A 11 -6.67 -22.65 -2.18
CA TYR A 11 -8.01 -22.32 -1.68
C TYR A 11 -7.88 -21.30 -0.54
N GLY A 12 -8.53 -20.15 -0.70
CA GLY A 12 -8.69 -19.12 0.30
C GLY A 12 -10.18 -18.92 0.61
N ARG A 13 -10.65 -17.67 0.61
CA ARG A 13 -12.09 -17.36 0.71
C ARG A 13 -12.85 -17.78 -0.55
N THR A 14 -12.15 -17.90 -1.66
CA THR A 14 -12.67 -18.30 -2.97
C THR A 14 -11.80 -19.40 -3.56
N PRO A 15 -12.31 -20.19 -4.53
CA PRO A 15 -11.48 -21.14 -5.28
C PRO A 15 -10.32 -20.44 -6.00
N PRO A 16 -9.24 -21.17 -6.32
CA PRO A 16 -8.05 -20.62 -6.99
C PRO A 16 -8.36 -20.00 -8.35
N CYS A 17 -7.79 -18.83 -8.64
CA CYS A 17 -7.93 -18.20 -9.94
C CYS A 17 -7.34 -19.05 -11.07
N ALA A 18 -6.27 -19.80 -10.81
CA ALA A 18 -5.69 -20.72 -11.79
C ALA A 18 -6.70 -21.78 -12.25
N ASP A 19 -7.51 -22.33 -11.35
CA ASP A 19 -8.55 -23.31 -11.67
C ASP A 19 -9.65 -22.72 -12.55
N LEU A 20 -10.08 -21.51 -12.23
CA LEU A 20 -11.06 -20.80 -13.05
C LEU A 20 -10.55 -20.56 -14.48
N ILE A 21 -9.27 -20.15 -14.61
CA ILE A 21 -8.63 -19.93 -15.90
C ILE A 21 -8.61 -21.21 -16.74
N VAL A 22 -8.26 -22.35 -16.12
CA VAL A 22 -8.26 -23.67 -16.77
C VAL A 22 -9.67 -24.05 -17.20
N THR A 23 -10.65 -23.97 -16.27
CA THR A 23 -12.07 -24.32 -16.54
C THR A 23 -12.67 -23.47 -17.67
N LYS A 24 -12.26 -22.21 -17.80
CA LYS A 24 -12.71 -21.29 -18.88
C LYS A 24 -12.01 -21.53 -20.22
N GLY A 25 -11.11 -22.48 -20.32
CA GLY A 25 -10.42 -22.83 -21.56
C GLY A 25 -9.59 -21.71 -22.17
N VAL A 26 -8.99 -20.86 -21.32
CA VAL A 26 -8.13 -19.77 -21.77
C VAL A 26 -6.89 -20.34 -22.46
N LYS A 27 -6.60 -19.90 -23.70
CA LYS A 27 -5.50 -20.45 -24.51
C LYS A 27 -4.12 -19.88 -24.12
N ARG A 28 -4.08 -18.62 -23.66
CA ARG A 28 -2.84 -17.91 -23.36
C ARG A 28 -3.02 -16.96 -22.16
N VAL A 29 -2.04 -17.00 -21.25
CA VAL A 29 -1.98 -16.10 -20.08
C VAL A 29 -0.64 -15.36 -20.08
N VAL A 30 -0.71 -14.04 -19.91
CA VAL A 30 0.48 -13.18 -19.75
C VAL A 30 0.48 -12.66 -18.32
N VAL A 31 1.53 -12.97 -17.57
CA VAL A 31 1.71 -12.65 -16.17
C VAL A 31 2.79 -11.57 -16.02
N GLY A 32 2.48 -10.48 -15.32
CA GLY A 32 3.43 -9.40 -15.05
C GLY A 32 4.53 -9.82 -14.09
N CYS A 33 4.19 -10.25 -12.90
CA CYS A 33 5.17 -10.69 -11.91
C CYS A 33 4.69 -11.93 -11.14
N ILE A 34 5.65 -12.68 -10.60
CA ILE A 34 5.42 -13.84 -9.74
C ILE A 34 4.92 -13.36 -8.37
N ASP A 35 4.00 -14.11 -7.76
CA ASP A 35 3.52 -13.87 -6.42
C ASP A 35 4.61 -14.24 -5.39
N PRO A 36 5.04 -13.30 -4.51
CA PRO A 36 6.05 -13.59 -3.49
C PRO A 36 5.53 -14.49 -2.36
N PHE A 37 4.21 -14.68 -2.25
CA PHE A 37 3.64 -15.51 -1.20
C PHE A 37 4.00 -16.99 -1.41
N ALA A 38 4.67 -17.58 -0.42
CA ALA A 38 5.25 -18.93 -0.54
C ALA A 38 4.24 -20.04 -0.92
N ARG A 39 2.94 -19.84 -0.61
CA ARG A 39 1.88 -20.80 -1.02
C ARG A 39 1.50 -20.69 -2.49
N VAL A 40 1.90 -19.63 -3.18
CA VAL A 40 1.61 -19.39 -4.62
C VAL A 40 2.88 -19.54 -5.43
N SER A 41 3.84 -18.72 -5.21
CA SER A 41 5.19 -18.62 -5.83
C SER A 41 5.51 -19.65 -6.93
N GLY A 42 5.08 -19.38 -8.14
CA GLY A 42 5.26 -20.23 -9.31
C GLY A 42 4.25 -21.38 -9.48
N ARG A 43 3.47 -21.72 -8.47
CA ARG A 43 2.54 -22.86 -8.51
C ARG A 43 1.32 -22.59 -9.39
N GLY A 44 0.84 -21.33 -9.41
CA GLY A 44 -0.26 -20.93 -10.30
C GLY A 44 0.16 -21.00 -11.76
N ILE A 45 1.36 -20.51 -12.07
CA ILE A 45 1.97 -20.58 -13.40
C ILE A 45 2.14 -22.04 -13.83
N GLN A 46 2.69 -22.88 -12.94
CA GLN A 46 2.90 -24.31 -13.25
C GLN A 46 1.58 -25.01 -13.53
N ARG A 47 0.55 -24.78 -12.73
CA ARG A 47 -0.80 -25.36 -12.91
C ARG A 47 -1.41 -24.99 -14.27
N LEU A 48 -1.24 -23.75 -14.71
CA LEU A 48 -1.70 -23.31 -16.04
C LEU A 48 -0.94 -24.03 -17.15
N ARG A 49 0.39 -24.19 -17.03
CA ARG A 49 1.22 -24.91 -18.00
C ARG A 49 0.86 -26.40 -18.08
N ASP A 50 0.64 -27.04 -16.93
CA ASP A 50 0.23 -28.44 -16.85
C ASP A 50 -1.12 -28.69 -17.53
N ALA A 51 -1.99 -27.67 -17.56
CA ALA A 51 -3.27 -27.70 -18.29
C ALA A 51 -3.12 -27.33 -19.79
N GLY A 52 -1.92 -27.24 -20.34
CA GLY A 52 -1.65 -26.93 -21.75
C GLY A 52 -1.86 -25.47 -22.14
N ILE A 53 -1.93 -24.56 -21.17
CA ILE A 53 -2.08 -23.12 -21.43
C ILE A 53 -0.70 -22.51 -21.69
N GLU A 54 -0.56 -21.71 -22.77
CA GLU A 54 0.63 -20.91 -23.01
C GLU A 54 0.77 -19.83 -21.95
N VAL A 55 1.88 -19.85 -21.16
CA VAL A 55 2.11 -18.85 -20.11
C VAL A 55 3.42 -18.10 -20.34
N ARG A 56 3.31 -16.78 -20.55
CA ARG A 56 4.42 -15.84 -20.61
C ARG A 56 4.50 -15.04 -19.31
N VAL A 57 5.68 -15.00 -18.67
CA VAL A 57 5.92 -14.33 -17.39
C VAL A 57 6.91 -13.18 -17.56
N GLY A 58 6.83 -12.16 -16.72
CA GLY A 58 7.79 -11.05 -16.67
C GLY A 58 7.50 -9.91 -17.66
N VAL A 59 6.29 -9.85 -18.22
CA VAL A 59 5.90 -8.75 -19.10
C VAL A 59 5.53 -7.53 -18.27
N LEU A 60 6.21 -6.40 -18.47
CA LEU A 60 6.11 -5.18 -17.66
C LEU A 60 6.29 -5.48 -16.16
N GLU A 61 7.26 -6.33 -15.82
CA GLU A 61 7.44 -6.81 -14.45
C GLU A 61 7.64 -5.67 -13.46
N ARG A 62 8.44 -4.67 -13.78
CA ARG A 62 8.69 -3.51 -12.92
C ARG A 62 7.41 -2.75 -12.60
N GLU A 63 6.60 -2.47 -13.62
CA GLU A 63 5.33 -1.75 -13.51
C GLU A 63 4.30 -2.58 -12.73
N CYS A 64 4.24 -3.89 -12.99
CA CYS A 64 3.37 -4.82 -12.27
C CYS A 64 3.77 -4.96 -10.80
N ARG A 65 5.07 -5.03 -10.49
CA ARG A 65 5.56 -5.01 -9.10
C ARG A 65 5.23 -3.69 -8.40
N TRP A 66 5.36 -2.56 -9.10
CA TRP A 66 4.96 -1.26 -8.56
C TRP A 66 3.47 -1.19 -8.27
N LEU A 67 2.62 -1.68 -9.18
CA LEU A 67 1.17 -1.77 -8.97
C LEU A 67 0.83 -2.59 -7.71
N ASN A 68 1.49 -3.73 -7.54
CA ASN A 68 1.27 -4.67 -6.43
C ASN A 68 2.18 -4.41 -5.20
N ARG A 69 2.87 -3.26 -5.11
CA ARG A 69 3.91 -2.98 -4.10
C ARG A 69 3.44 -3.15 -2.65
N ARG A 70 2.18 -2.80 -2.35
CA ARG A 70 1.62 -2.94 -0.99
C ARG A 70 1.54 -4.42 -0.60
N PHE A 71 0.92 -5.22 -1.45
CA PHE A 71 0.84 -6.67 -1.28
C PHE A 71 2.23 -7.31 -1.20
N ILE A 72 3.12 -6.96 -2.12
CA ILE A 72 4.49 -7.50 -2.15
C ILE A 72 5.22 -7.16 -0.85
N THR A 73 5.20 -5.90 -0.39
CA THR A 73 5.85 -5.48 0.86
C THR A 73 5.31 -6.26 2.06
N MET A 74 3.99 -6.42 2.14
CA MET A 74 3.33 -7.17 3.20
C MET A 74 3.84 -8.60 3.31
N HIS A 75 3.99 -9.29 2.18
CA HIS A 75 4.41 -10.70 2.16
C HIS A 75 5.92 -10.92 2.17
N THR A 76 6.74 -9.93 1.80
CA THR A 76 8.21 -10.06 1.77
C THR A 76 8.90 -9.42 2.97
N HIS A 77 8.34 -8.33 3.50
CA HIS A 77 8.94 -7.57 4.60
C HIS A 77 8.14 -7.66 5.91
N HIS A 78 6.99 -8.36 5.92
CA HIS A 78 6.12 -8.54 7.09
C HIS A 78 5.72 -7.22 7.77
N ARG A 79 5.45 -6.20 6.96
CA ARG A 79 5.01 -4.88 7.39
C ARG A 79 4.19 -4.20 6.29
N PRO A 80 3.40 -3.14 6.61
CA PRO A 80 2.74 -2.33 5.60
C PRO A 80 3.74 -1.60 4.70
N TYR A 81 3.30 -1.26 3.49
CA TYR A 81 3.99 -0.32 2.62
C TYR A 81 3.87 1.09 3.20
N ILE A 82 5.03 1.71 3.51
CA ILE A 82 5.09 3.02 4.13
C ILE A 82 5.12 4.11 3.06
N ILE A 83 4.29 5.13 3.23
CA ILE A 83 4.20 6.29 2.37
C ILE A 83 4.50 7.53 3.22
N LEU A 84 5.65 8.15 3.00
CA LEU A 84 5.97 9.42 3.64
C LEU A 84 5.35 10.56 2.84
N LYS A 85 4.53 11.39 3.50
CA LYS A 85 3.85 12.52 2.87
C LYS A 85 4.08 13.80 3.69
N TRP A 86 4.56 14.82 3.04
CA TRP A 86 4.72 16.14 3.62
C TRP A 86 4.35 17.23 2.61
N ALA A 87 4.19 18.45 3.09
CA ALA A 87 4.12 19.64 2.27
C ALA A 87 5.28 20.54 2.68
N GLN A 88 5.95 21.15 1.70
CA GLN A 88 7.03 22.11 1.94
C GLN A 88 6.91 23.30 1.01
N THR A 89 7.44 24.43 1.46
CA THR A 89 7.60 25.64 0.65
C THR A 89 8.71 25.42 -0.39
N ALA A 90 8.85 26.34 -1.34
CA ALA A 90 9.89 26.25 -2.38
C ALA A 90 11.32 26.30 -1.80
N ASP A 91 11.50 26.94 -0.67
CA ASP A 91 12.74 27.03 0.10
C ASP A 91 12.92 25.93 1.16
N GLY A 92 11.99 24.92 1.18
CA GLY A 92 12.15 23.67 1.94
C GLY A 92 11.57 23.68 3.35
N PHE A 93 10.87 24.72 3.78
CA PHE A 93 10.24 24.75 5.10
C PHE A 93 8.93 23.97 5.14
N LEU A 94 8.66 23.31 6.26
CA LEU A 94 7.42 22.54 6.51
C LEU A 94 6.35 23.35 7.22
N ASP A 95 6.73 24.44 7.89
CA ASP A 95 5.82 25.38 8.55
C ASP A 95 6.45 26.80 8.60
N ASP A 96 5.71 27.77 9.09
CA ASP A 96 6.21 29.12 9.37
C ASP A 96 6.24 29.33 10.90
N HIS A 97 7.41 29.10 11.52
CA HIS A 97 7.64 29.29 12.96
C HIS A 97 6.55 28.63 13.83
N TYR A 98 6.15 27.41 13.46
CA TYR A 98 5.05 26.68 14.11
C TYR A 98 3.66 27.30 13.95
N GLN A 99 3.45 28.24 13.04
CA GLN A 99 2.14 28.76 12.72
C GLN A 99 1.44 27.94 11.63
N PRO A 100 0.13 27.78 11.70
CA PRO A 100 -0.63 27.12 10.65
C PRO A 100 -0.47 27.86 9.31
N THR A 101 0.18 27.23 8.35
CA THR A 101 0.46 27.83 7.03
C THR A 101 -0.09 26.95 5.93
N MET A 102 -0.86 27.56 5.02
CA MET A 102 -1.41 26.85 3.86
C MET A 102 -0.38 26.78 2.74
N ILE A 103 0.37 25.70 2.67
CA ILE A 103 1.39 25.46 1.64
C ILE A 103 0.77 24.83 0.38
N SER A 104 -0.19 23.94 0.55
CA SER A 104 -0.77 23.14 -0.53
C SER A 104 -1.97 23.81 -1.20
N LYS A 105 -1.96 23.86 -2.55
CA LYS A 105 -3.12 24.30 -3.36
C LYS A 105 -4.25 23.25 -3.33
N ALA A 106 -5.45 23.64 -3.78
CA ALA A 106 -6.65 22.79 -3.76
C ALA A 106 -6.43 21.42 -4.44
N MET A 107 -5.79 21.37 -5.61
CA MET A 107 -5.51 20.11 -6.30
C MET A 107 -4.56 19.19 -5.49
N THR A 108 -3.54 19.77 -4.84
CA THR A 108 -2.62 19.00 -4.00
C THR A 108 -3.32 18.48 -2.73
N GLN A 109 -4.26 19.26 -2.19
CA GLN A 109 -5.12 18.81 -1.09
C GLN A 109 -6.00 17.63 -1.52
N MET A 110 -6.65 17.70 -2.69
CA MET A 110 -7.41 16.58 -3.25
C MET A 110 -6.55 15.32 -3.41
N ALA A 111 -5.34 15.45 -3.94
CA ALA A 111 -4.39 14.34 -4.07
C ALA A 111 -4.01 13.74 -2.70
N SER A 112 -3.83 14.57 -1.67
CA SER A 112 -3.59 14.11 -0.29
C SER A 112 -4.79 13.35 0.28
N HIS A 113 -6.02 13.81 0.02
CA HIS A 113 -7.23 13.12 0.44
C HIS A 113 -7.46 11.81 -0.31
N ARG A 114 -7.13 11.76 -1.61
CA ARG A 114 -7.10 10.53 -2.39
C ARG A 114 -6.10 9.54 -1.79
N LEU A 115 -4.89 9.96 -1.49
CA LEU A 115 -3.86 9.10 -0.90
C LEU A 115 -4.32 8.51 0.45
N ARG A 116 -5.02 9.31 1.29
CA ARG A 116 -5.63 8.83 2.54
C ARG A 116 -6.71 7.80 2.28
N ALA A 117 -7.61 8.06 1.31
CA ALA A 117 -8.67 7.11 0.93
C ALA A 117 -8.14 5.77 0.42
N GLU A 118 -6.96 5.78 -0.19
CA GLU A 118 -6.26 4.60 -0.70
C GLU A 118 -5.36 3.93 0.34
N SER A 119 -5.29 4.44 1.59
CA SER A 119 -4.41 3.92 2.65
C SER A 119 -5.21 3.32 3.80
N ASP A 120 -4.70 2.22 4.39
CA ASP A 120 -5.38 1.54 5.49
C ASP A 120 -5.22 2.27 6.82
N ALA A 121 -4.04 2.88 7.04
CA ALA A 121 -3.75 3.64 8.26
C ALA A 121 -3.01 4.95 7.95
N ILE A 122 -3.18 5.93 8.85
CA ILE A 122 -2.47 7.21 8.83
C ILE A 122 -1.83 7.47 10.18
N LEU A 123 -0.55 7.84 10.18
CA LEU A 123 0.21 8.13 11.40
C LEU A 123 0.69 9.57 11.41
N VAL A 124 0.54 10.20 12.57
CA VAL A 124 1.12 11.51 12.89
C VAL A 124 1.89 11.44 14.21
N GLY A 125 2.87 12.31 14.38
CA GLY A 125 3.55 12.48 15.66
C GLY A 125 2.66 13.18 16.71
N ARG A 126 2.93 12.94 18.00
CA ARG A 126 2.19 13.52 19.13
C ARG A 126 2.11 15.05 19.04
N VAL A 127 3.23 15.73 18.80
CA VAL A 127 3.27 17.19 18.71
C VAL A 127 2.34 17.72 17.63
N THR A 128 2.33 17.10 16.44
CA THR A 128 1.42 17.45 15.34
C THR A 128 -0.04 17.21 15.75
N ALA A 129 -0.32 16.07 16.41
CA ALA A 129 -1.67 15.75 16.84
C ALA A 129 -2.22 16.76 17.88
N GLU A 130 -1.40 17.18 18.84
CA GLU A 130 -1.79 18.11 19.92
C GLU A 130 -1.92 19.56 19.44
N ARG A 131 -0.95 20.00 18.63
CA ARG A 131 -0.86 21.40 18.16
C ARG A 131 -1.81 21.67 17.02
N ASP A 132 -1.72 20.90 15.97
CA ASP A 132 -2.44 21.16 14.71
C ASP A 132 -3.84 20.53 14.73
N LYS A 133 -4.09 19.57 15.64
CA LYS A 133 -5.35 18.81 15.76
C LYS A 133 -5.93 18.40 14.40
N PRO A 134 -5.12 17.81 13.51
CA PRO A 134 -5.52 17.56 12.14
C PRO A 134 -6.66 16.55 12.08
N GLN A 135 -7.65 16.81 11.24
CA GLN A 135 -8.79 15.90 11.10
C GLN A 135 -8.40 14.54 10.47
N LEU A 136 -7.34 14.48 9.65
CA LEU A 136 -6.82 13.27 8.99
C LEU A 136 -7.89 12.44 8.25
N ASN A 137 -8.98 13.08 7.85
CA ASN A 137 -10.12 12.46 7.18
C ASN A 137 -10.05 12.59 5.66
N VAL A 138 -11.07 12.03 4.98
CA VAL A 138 -11.23 12.05 3.52
C VAL A 138 -12.41 12.92 3.13
N ARG A 139 -12.29 14.27 3.25
CA ARG A 139 -13.38 15.21 2.94
C ARG A 139 -13.37 15.75 1.49
N HIS A 140 -12.23 15.68 0.79
CA HIS A 140 -12.06 16.16 -0.59
C HIS A 140 -11.84 15.03 -1.60
N TRP A 141 -12.19 13.79 -1.23
CA TRP A 141 -12.15 12.62 -2.10
C TRP A 141 -13.20 11.61 -1.67
N VAL A 142 -13.60 10.73 -2.59
CA VAL A 142 -14.52 9.62 -2.29
C VAL A 142 -13.72 8.43 -1.80
N GLY A 143 -14.11 7.83 -0.68
CA GLY A 143 -13.49 6.64 -0.12
C GLY A 143 -13.51 6.60 1.41
N PRO A 144 -13.07 5.50 2.01
CA PRO A 144 -13.02 5.34 3.46
C PRO A 144 -11.92 6.22 4.06
N ALA A 145 -12.09 6.62 5.31
CA ALA A 145 -11.03 7.24 6.09
C ALA A 145 -10.08 6.17 6.63
N PRO A 146 -8.75 6.39 6.61
CA PRO A 146 -7.77 5.48 7.20
C PRO A 146 -7.88 5.44 8.72
N GLU A 147 -7.42 4.34 9.34
CA GLU A 147 -7.25 4.24 10.78
C GLU A 147 -6.25 5.30 11.27
N ARG A 148 -6.61 6.06 12.30
CA ARG A 148 -5.76 7.15 12.83
C ARG A 148 -4.85 6.63 13.93
N ILE A 149 -3.55 6.87 13.80
CA ILE A 149 -2.52 6.47 14.76
C ILE A 149 -1.74 7.72 15.17
N VAL A 150 -1.54 7.90 16.45
CA VAL A 150 -0.67 8.95 17.00
C VAL A 150 0.57 8.28 17.60
N LEU A 151 1.75 8.60 17.04
CA LEU A 151 3.02 8.13 17.58
C LEU A 151 3.31 8.87 18.89
N SER A 152 3.39 8.12 19.99
CA SER A 152 3.66 8.62 21.33
C SER A 152 4.96 8.04 21.88
N HIS A 153 5.41 8.55 23.04
CA HIS A 153 6.61 8.00 23.71
C HIS A 153 6.41 6.56 24.24
N SER A 154 5.17 6.13 24.42
CA SER A 154 4.82 4.80 24.94
C SER A 154 4.73 3.72 23.84
N THR A 155 4.80 4.09 22.57
CA THR A 155 4.60 3.15 21.46
C THR A 155 5.72 3.31 20.43
N THR A 156 6.44 2.24 20.17
CA THR A 156 7.50 2.22 19.16
C THR A 156 6.94 2.07 17.75
N ILE A 157 7.69 2.51 16.75
CA ILE A 157 7.33 2.32 15.34
C ILE A 157 7.23 0.84 15.02
N ASP A 158 8.17 0.03 15.48
CA ASP A 158 8.16 -1.42 15.23
C ASP A 158 6.90 -2.09 15.77
N ALA A 159 6.46 -1.73 16.99
CA ALA A 159 5.21 -2.26 17.55
C ALA A 159 3.98 -1.85 16.73
N ILE A 160 3.96 -0.63 16.17
CA ILE A 160 2.88 -0.18 15.27
C ILE A 160 2.90 -0.99 13.97
N LEU A 161 4.08 -1.18 13.35
CA LEU A 161 4.21 -1.91 12.10
C LEU A 161 3.84 -3.39 12.28
N GLU A 162 4.26 -4.03 13.37
CA GLU A 162 3.91 -5.41 13.71
C GLU A 162 2.39 -5.57 13.93
N ARG A 163 1.76 -4.65 14.67
CA ARG A 163 0.30 -4.63 14.84
C ARG A 163 -0.41 -4.53 13.49
N LEU A 164 -0.03 -3.57 12.66
CA LEU A 164 -0.63 -3.38 11.33
C LEU A 164 -0.44 -4.60 10.44
N TYR A 165 0.73 -5.26 10.51
CA TYR A 165 0.97 -6.52 9.80
C TYR A 165 0.03 -7.62 10.27
N THR A 166 -0.11 -7.80 11.60
CA THR A 166 -1.00 -8.81 12.20
C THR A 166 -2.47 -8.56 11.81
N GLU A 167 -2.88 -7.30 11.75
CA GLU A 167 -4.22 -6.88 11.33
C GLU A 167 -4.41 -6.88 9.80
N GLN A 168 -3.41 -7.32 9.03
CA GLN A 168 -3.42 -7.39 7.57
C GLN A 168 -3.65 -6.01 6.89
N ARG A 169 -3.18 -4.93 7.53
CA ARG A 169 -3.16 -3.59 6.98
C ARG A 169 -1.96 -3.46 6.03
N GLN A 170 -2.20 -3.22 4.76
CA GLN A 170 -1.16 -3.27 3.71
C GLN A 170 -0.45 -1.94 3.48
N SER A 171 -0.98 -0.84 4.01
CA SER A 171 -0.43 0.50 3.78
C SER A 171 -0.54 1.42 4.99
N LEU A 172 0.52 2.21 5.21
CA LEU A 172 0.61 3.23 6.24
C LEU A 172 1.09 4.54 5.59
N ILE A 173 0.27 5.58 5.64
CA ILE A 173 0.71 6.94 5.30
C ILE A 173 1.19 7.66 6.57
N VAL A 174 2.37 8.25 6.51
CA VAL A 174 2.96 9.04 7.60
C VAL A 174 2.87 10.51 7.23
N GLU A 175 2.03 11.24 7.93
CA GLU A 175 1.87 12.69 7.80
C GLU A 175 2.31 13.36 9.10
N GLY A 176 3.58 13.64 9.25
CA GLY A 176 4.10 14.21 10.49
C GLY A 176 5.05 15.37 10.27
N GLY A 177 5.49 15.98 11.36
CA GLY A 177 6.60 16.91 11.37
C GLY A 177 7.91 16.19 11.00
N ALA A 178 8.97 16.96 10.75
CA ALA A 178 10.27 16.46 10.30
C ALA A 178 10.83 15.33 11.19
N SER A 179 10.65 15.43 12.52
CA SER A 179 11.12 14.39 13.46
C SER A 179 10.46 13.04 13.19
N THR A 180 9.12 13.01 13.06
CA THR A 180 8.36 11.78 12.75
C THR A 180 8.75 11.20 11.39
N LEU A 181 8.90 12.05 10.36
CA LEU A 181 9.29 11.60 9.03
C LEU A 181 10.71 11.01 9.00
N LYS A 182 11.64 11.56 9.80
CA LYS A 182 13.02 11.05 9.90
C LYS A 182 13.14 9.73 10.64
N SER A 183 12.13 9.33 11.41
CA SER A 183 12.14 8.08 12.16
C SER A 183 11.71 6.85 11.35
N PHE A 184 11.25 7.04 10.12
CA PHE A 184 10.91 6.02 9.13
C PHE A 184 11.95 5.95 8.00
#